data_15d3e90890185454b34f2ba85832b591
#
_entry.id   15d3e90890185454b34f2ba85832b591
#
_cell.length_a   1.000
_cell.length_b   1.000
_cell.length_c   1.000
_cell.angle_alpha   90.00
_cell.angle_beta   90.00
_cell.angle_gamma   90.00
#
_symmetry.space_group_name_H-M   'P 1'
#
loop_
_entity.id
_entity.type
_entity.pdbx_description
1 polymer ?
#
loop_
_entity_poly.entity_id
_entity_poly.type
_entity_poly.pdbx_seq_one_letter_code
_entity_poly.pdbx_strand_id
1 'polypeptide(L)'
;EFSIIPDPVYDPSNEINIVKTTANSYQVKEGDYIQVITPTGRQCSDFVAYDTSKLDKGKENGLDWQTTRTFMGHTFPGPGLFSKFYDVDHEPLVEVVRDTVGIHDTFNLACTSKYYEDAGYFGHINCSDNLNEVMEKYGVQKKKGWHAINLFFNTSAGGQNSVLSDESYARPGDYVIFRALKDLTCGTTACPSDIDSCNGWNPTDIFVRTYDKKKEFTKSFAFRMKTDSEKKLTRNTGFYERTSKLTRNFIDARGFWLPNDYTKHGVINEYTACREKAVVIDLSSLRKFEIIGPDAEELMNY
;
A
#
# COMPACT_ATOMS: atom_id res chain seq x y z
N GLU A 1 -8.61 24.42 7.40
CA GLU A 1 -7.99 23.10 7.57
C GLU A 1 -6.69 23.08 6.78
N PHE A 2 -5.59 22.59 7.40
CA PHE A 2 -4.29 22.53 6.72
C PHE A 2 -4.28 21.34 5.75
N SER A 3 -4.04 21.60 4.46
CA SER A 3 -4.09 20.62 3.38
C SER A 3 -2.81 20.67 2.56
N ILE A 4 -2.24 19.50 2.26
CA ILE A 4 -1.05 19.35 1.42
C ILE A 4 -1.34 18.36 0.30
N ILE A 5 -1.10 18.76 -0.93
CA ILE A 5 -0.98 17.84 -2.06
C ILE A 5 0.51 17.83 -2.44
N PRO A 6 1.24 16.71 -2.21
CA PRO A 6 2.66 16.66 -2.49
C PRO A 6 2.94 16.86 -3.99
N ASP A 7 4.12 17.34 -4.33
CA ASP A 7 4.52 17.46 -5.73
C ASP A 7 4.43 16.11 -6.45
N PRO A 8 3.99 16.09 -7.72
CA PRO A 8 3.94 14.87 -8.49
C PRO A 8 5.35 14.31 -8.74
N VAL A 9 5.48 13.00 -8.77
CA VAL A 9 6.77 12.32 -9.02
C VAL A 9 7.29 12.52 -10.45
N TYR A 10 6.39 12.80 -11.39
CA TYR A 10 6.53 13.32 -12.75
C TYR A 10 5.14 13.71 -13.25
N ASP A 11 5.00 14.22 -14.48
CA ASP A 11 3.71 14.68 -15.01
C ASP A 11 2.66 13.55 -14.93
N PRO A 12 1.57 13.71 -14.19
CA PRO A 12 0.51 12.74 -14.09
C PRO A 12 -0.28 12.66 -15.41
N SER A 13 -0.80 11.48 -15.72
CA SER A 13 -1.72 11.30 -16.85
C SER A 13 -3.14 11.77 -16.51
N ASN A 14 -3.50 11.71 -15.23
CA ASN A 14 -4.78 12.23 -14.73
C ASN A 14 -4.68 12.64 -13.27
N GLU A 15 -5.50 13.63 -12.87
CA GLU A 15 -5.67 14.09 -11.48
C GLU A 15 -7.17 14.17 -11.17
N ILE A 16 -7.57 13.58 -10.05
CA ILE A 16 -8.97 13.45 -9.64
C ILE A 16 -9.09 13.92 -8.19
N ASN A 17 -9.85 14.97 -7.94
CA ASN A 17 -10.29 15.31 -6.60
C ASN A 17 -11.58 14.55 -6.30
N ILE A 18 -11.55 13.69 -5.29
CA ILE A 18 -12.71 12.95 -4.80
C ILE A 18 -13.25 13.74 -3.61
N VAL A 19 -14.36 14.42 -3.82
CA VAL A 19 -15.01 15.23 -2.79
C VAL A 19 -15.41 14.34 -1.62
N LYS A 20 -15.28 14.84 -0.41
CA LYS A 20 -15.68 14.12 0.81
C LYS A 20 -17.04 13.46 0.66
N THR A 21 -17.21 12.29 1.22
CA THR A 21 -18.45 11.50 1.19
C THR A 21 -18.88 10.97 -0.18
N THR A 22 -18.00 11.03 -1.18
CA THR A 22 -18.26 10.51 -2.53
C THR A 22 -17.24 9.45 -2.96
N ALA A 23 -17.38 8.95 -4.17
CA ALA A 23 -16.42 8.08 -4.84
C ALA A 23 -16.15 8.55 -6.27
N ASN A 24 -15.07 8.05 -6.87
CA ASN A 24 -14.83 8.16 -8.29
C ASN A 24 -14.25 6.85 -8.84
N SER A 25 -14.41 6.60 -10.13
CA SER A 25 -13.90 5.44 -10.82
C SER A 25 -13.11 5.82 -12.07
N TYR A 26 -12.07 5.06 -12.34
CA TYR A 26 -11.13 5.30 -13.42
C TYR A 26 -10.49 4.00 -13.89
N GLN A 27 -9.84 4.04 -15.06
CA GLN A 27 -9.11 2.90 -15.63
C GLN A 27 -7.63 3.24 -15.74
N VAL A 28 -6.78 2.23 -15.57
CA VAL A 28 -5.33 2.31 -15.75
C VAL A 28 -4.82 1.10 -16.52
N LYS A 29 -3.71 1.27 -17.22
CA LYS A 29 -3.06 0.20 -17.99
C LYS A 29 -2.07 -0.58 -17.14
N GLU A 30 -1.75 -1.79 -17.57
CA GLU A 30 -0.70 -2.59 -16.97
C GLU A 30 0.64 -1.84 -16.96
N GLY A 31 1.23 -1.77 -15.78
CA GLY A 31 2.50 -1.07 -15.53
C GLY A 31 2.34 0.38 -15.07
N ASP A 32 1.17 1.00 -15.24
CA ASP A 32 0.89 2.36 -14.76
C ASP A 32 0.83 2.42 -13.23
N TYR A 33 0.85 3.64 -12.70
CA TYR A 33 0.81 3.87 -11.26
C TYR A 33 -0.41 4.66 -10.85
N ILE A 34 -0.89 4.35 -9.64
CA ILE A 34 -2.01 5.03 -8.98
C ILE A 34 -1.51 5.57 -7.66
N GLN A 35 -1.58 6.87 -7.45
CA GLN A 35 -1.25 7.52 -6.17
C GLN A 35 -2.54 8.00 -5.51
N VAL A 36 -2.85 7.45 -4.33
CA VAL A 36 -3.97 7.90 -3.49
C VAL A 36 -3.39 8.73 -2.36
N ILE A 37 -3.85 9.97 -2.22
CA ILE A 37 -3.33 10.98 -1.30
C ILE A 37 -4.45 11.40 -0.34
N THR A 38 -4.12 11.53 0.95
CA THR A 38 -4.97 12.20 1.94
C THR A 38 -4.44 13.61 2.20
N PRO A 39 -5.04 14.65 1.56
CA PRO A 39 -4.50 16.02 1.63
C PRO A 39 -4.48 16.61 3.03
N THR A 40 -5.48 16.29 3.84
CA THR A 40 -5.62 16.81 5.21
C THR A 40 -5.06 15.86 6.28
N GLY A 41 -4.69 14.63 5.89
CA GLY A 41 -4.41 13.54 6.83
C GLY A 41 -5.69 13.00 7.48
N ARG A 42 -5.57 11.86 8.17
CA ARG A 42 -6.66 11.17 8.90
C ARG A 42 -7.85 10.71 8.05
N GLN A 43 -8.00 11.14 6.82
CA GLN A 43 -9.09 10.74 5.93
C GLN A 43 -8.85 9.32 5.40
N CYS A 44 -9.78 8.41 5.68
CA CYS A 44 -9.81 7.06 5.11
C CYS A 44 -10.36 7.06 3.68
N SER A 45 -9.88 6.11 2.89
CA SER A 45 -10.28 5.92 1.50
C SER A 45 -10.37 4.43 1.18
N ASP A 46 -11.45 4.00 0.60
CA ASP A 46 -11.60 2.61 0.16
C ASP A 46 -11.20 2.51 -1.31
N PHE A 47 -10.25 1.64 -1.59
CA PHE A 47 -9.76 1.36 -2.93
C PHE A 47 -10.17 -0.03 -3.38
N VAL A 48 -10.79 -0.12 -4.57
CA VAL A 48 -11.13 -1.37 -5.23
C VAL A 48 -10.52 -1.42 -6.63
N ALA A 49 -10.19 -2.62 -7.09
CA ALA A 49 -9.66 -2.84 -8.44
C ALA A 49 -10.17 -4.16 -9.01
N TYR A 50 -10.47 -4.16 -10.29
CA TYR A 50 -10.92 -5.31 -11.07
C TYR A 50 -10.06 -5.47 -12.31
N ASP A 51 -9.79 -6.72 -12.71
CA ASP A 51 -9.19 -7.02 -14.02
C ASP A 51 -10.19 -6.63 -15.13
N THR A 52 -9.87 -5.58 -15.87
CA THR A 52 -10.74 -5.05 -16.94
C THR A 52 -11.05 -6.10 -17.98
N SER A 53 -10.07 -6.94 -18.35
CA SER A 53 -10.26 -7.96 -19.37
C SER A 53 -11.23 -9.08 -18.97
N LYS A 54 -11.33 -9.36 -17.67
CA LYS A 54 -12.31 -10.31 -17.09
C LYS A 54 -13.67 -9.64 -16.95
N LEU A 55 -13.68 -8.38 -16.51
CA LEU A 55 -14.91 -7.60 -16.34
C LEU A 55 -15.65 -7.41 -17.67
N ASP A 56 -14.93 -7.11 -18.77
CA ASP A 56 -15.49 -7.02 -20.14
C ASP A 56 -16.13 -8.33 -20.61
N LYS A 57 -15.77 -9.45 -20.00
CA LYS A 57 -16.36 -10.78 -20.25
C LYS A 57 -17.45 -11.14 -19.23
N GLY A 58 -17.89 -10.20 -18.40
CA GLY A 58 -18.91 -10.39 -17.37
C GLY A 58 -18.41 -11.17 -16.13
N LYS A 59 -17.09 -11.30 -15.95
CA LYS A 59 -16.50 -11.96 -14.77
C LYS A 59 -15.94 -10.92 -13.81
N GLU A 60 -16.56 -10.78 -12.64
CA GLU A 60 -16.15 -9.83 -11.62
C GLU A 60 -15.01 -10.37 -10.76
N ASN A 61 -13.78 -10.29 -11.25
CA ASN A 61 -12.59 -10.63 -10.50
C ASN A 61 -11.98 -9.35 -9.89
N GLY A 62 -12.39 -9.03 -8.68
CA GLY A 62 -11.83 -7.95 -7.86
C GLY A 62 -10.85 -8.47 -6.82
N LEU A 63 -10.33 -7.53 -6.03
CA LEU A 63 -9.41 -7.83 -4.93
C LEU A 63 -10.05 -8.78 -3.91
N ASP A 64 -9.29 -9.80 -3.48
CA ASP A 64 -9.68 -10.77 -2.45
C ASP A 64 -8.69 -10.76 -1.27
N TRP A 65 -9.24 -10.60 -0.06
CA TRP A 65 -8.42 -10.42 1.14
C TRP A 65 -7.88 -11.73 1.70
N GLN A 66 -8.64 -12.81 1.62
CA GLN A 66 -8.18 -14.10 2.09
C GLN A 66 -6.96 -14.55 1.30
N THR A 67 -7.06 -14.52 -0.02
CA THR A 67 -5.96 -14.82 -0.94
C THR A 67 -4.77 -13.89 -0.71
N THR A 68 -5.03 -12.58 -0.67
CA THR A 68 -3.99 -11.56 -0.47
C THR A 68 -3.23 -11.76 0.82
N ARG A 69 -3.91 -11.87 1.97
CA ARG A 69 -3.24 -12.08 3.26
C ARG A 69 -2.48 -13.41 3.33
N THR A 70 -3.03 -14.46 2.70
CA THR A 70 -2.37 -15.77 2.63
C THR A 70 -1.03 -15.67 1.88
N PHE A 71 -1.00 -15.01 0.73
CA PHE A 71 0.20 -14.93 -0.10
C PHE A 71 1.17 -13.83 0.35
N MET A 72 0.68 -12.73 0.86
CA MET A 72 1.52 -11.66 1.40
C MET A 72 2.12 -12.05 2.77
N GLY A 73 1.39 -12.83 3.57
CA GLY A 73 1.78 -13.20 4.93
C GLY A 73 1.63 -12.07 5.95
N HIS A 74 0.96 -10.98 5.56
CA HIS A 74 0.70 -9.79 6.36
C HIS A 74 -0.69 -9.24 6.05
N THR A 75 -1.20 -8.40 6.94
CA THR A 75 -2.48 -7.70 6.72
C THR A 75 -2.35 -6.56 5.72
N PHE A 76 -1.17 -6.00 5.60
CA PHE A 76 -0.76 -4.98 4.64
C PHE A 76 0.77 -5.10 4.43
N PRO A 77 1.36 -4.49 3.37
CA PRO A 77 2.79 -4.57 3.14
C PRO A 77 3.62 -4.24 4.37
N GLY A 78 4.54 -5.12 4.68
CA GLY A 78 5.36 -5.06 5.88
C GLY A 78 6.80 -5.55 5.63
N PRO A 79 7.43 -6.21 6.58
CA PRO A 79 8.78 -6.73 6.46
C PRO A 79 9.00 -7.54 5.19
N GLY A 80 10.11 -7.30 4.51
CA GLY A 80 10.46 -7.97 3.25
C GLY A 80 9.77 -7.39 2.02
N LEU A 81 8.95 -6.36 2.16
CA LEU A 81 8.34 -5.62 1.04
C LEU A 81 7.45 -6.48 0.13
N PHE A 82 6.85 -7.55 0.66
CA PHE A 82 5.86 -8.35 -0.04
C PHE A 82 4.54 -7.59 -0.07
N SER A 83 4.11 -7.13 -1.24
CA SER A 83 3.15 -6.05 -1.36
C SER A 83 2.13 -6.23 -2.48
N LYS A 84 1.96 -7.45 -3.00
CA LYS A 84 0.97 -7.74 -4.05
C LYS A 84 -0.39 -8.07 -3.46
N PHE A 85 -1.43 -7.56 -4.11
CA PHE A 85 -2.83 -7.86 -3.81
C PHE A 85 -3.43 -8.66 -4.95
N TYR A 86 -4.17 -9.71 -4.60
CA TYR A 86 -4.62 -10.77 -5.49
C TYR A 86 -6.15 -10.81 -5.61
N ASP A 87 -6.61 -11.36 -6.73
CA ASP A 87 -8.00 -11.77 -6.92
C ASP A 87 -8.24 -13.23 -6.43
N VAL A 88 -9.49 -13.70 -6.53
CA VAL A 88 -9.88 -15.07 -6.14
C VAL A 88 -9.26 -16.16 -7.02
N ASP A 89 -8.79 -15.84 -8.21
CA ASP A 89 -8.10 -16.76 -9.11
C ASP A 89 -6.59 -16.82 -8.83
N HIS A 90 -6.13 -16.16 -7.75
CA HIS A 90 -4.72 -16.03 -7.35
C HIS A 90 -3.87 -15.18 -8.29
N GLU A 91 -4.50 -14.34 -9.11
CA GLU A 91 -3.81 -13.42 -10.00
C GLU A 91 -3.54 -12.09 -9.29
N PRO A 92 -2.31 -11.55 -9.35
CA PRO A 92 -2.01 -10.28 -8.72
C PRO A 92 -2.56 -9.12 -9.57
N LEU A 93 -3.33 -8.23 -8.95
CA LEU A 93 -3.92 -7.06 -9.61
C LEU A 93 -3.10 -5.79 -9.40
N VAL A 94 -2.68 -5.53 -8.17
CA VAL A 94 -1.88 -4.35 -7.81
C VAL A 94 -0.71 -4.71 -6.90
N GLU A 95 0.30 -3.87 -6.91
CA GLU A 95 1.44 -3.94 -6.01
C GLU A 95 1.69 -2.57 -5.38
N VAL A 96 1.77 -2.50 -4.05
CA VAL A 96 2.22 -1.28 -3.38
C VAL A 96 3.71 -1.07 -3.67
N VAL A 97 4.07 0.11 -4.16
CA VAL A 97 5.47 0.49 -4.41
C VAL A 97 5.94 1.60 -3.50
N ARG A 98 5.03 2.46 -3.01
CA ARG A 98 5.32 3.44 -1.96
C ARG A 98 4.16 3.55 -1.00
N ASP A 99 4.48 3.70 0.27
CA ASP A 99 3.54 3.94 1.34
C ASP A 99 4.20 4.83 2.39
N THR A 100 3.57 5.95 2.71
CA THR A 100 4.11 6.90 3.69
C THR A 100 3.47 6.77 5.07
N VAL A 101 2.52 5.84 5.26
CA VAL A 101 1.78 5.62 6.52
C VAL A 101 2.13 4.29 7.16
N GLY A 102 2.02 3.18 6.42
CA GLY A 102 2.38 1.83 6.86
C GLY A 102 1.29 1.09 7.65
N ILE A 103 0.13 1.69 7.86
CA ILE A 103 -1.04 1.04 8.49
C ILE A 103 -2.28 1.33 7.65
N HIS A 104 -2.94 0.25 7.25
CA HIS A 104 -4.17 0.24 6.47
C HIS A 104 -4.97 -1.01 6.83
N ASP A 105 -6.25 -1.01 6.50
CA ASP A 105 -7.13 -2.13 6.84
C ASP A 105 -7.45 -3.02 5.64
N THR A 106 -7.41 -4.32 5.88
CA THR A 106 -7.90 -5.38 4.99
C THR A 106 -8.77 -6.41 5.72
N PHE A 107 -9.27 -6.08 6.91
CA PHE A 107 -10.17 -6.93 7.67
C PHE A 107 -11.64 -6.59 7.44
N ASN A 108 -11.93 -5.28 7.37
CA ASN A 108 -13.29 -4.79 7.27
C ASN A 108 -13.70 -4.58 5.80
N LEU A 109 -15.00 -4.61 5.55
CA LEU A 109 -15.57 -4.12 4.31
C LEU A 109 -15.47 -2.59 4.25
N ALA A 110 -15.54 -2.00 3.06
CA ALA A 110 -15.93 -0.60 2.93
C ALA A 110 -17.23 -0.36 3.71
N CYS A 111 -17.35 0.75 4.42
CA CYS A 111 -18.50 1.00 5.30
C CYS A 111 -19.82 0.83 4.55
N THR A 112 -20.85 0.31 5.25
CA THR A 112 -22.14 -0.08 4.68
C THR A 112 -23.29 0.62 5.40
N SER A 113 -24.48 0.71 4.76
CA SER A 113 -25.69 1.21 5.42
C SER A 113 -25.98 0.45 6.72
N LYS A 114 -25.82 -0.88 6.70
CA LYS A 114 -26.07 -1.73 7.87
C LYS A 114 -25.16 -1.37 9.07
N TYR A 115 -23.89 -1.04 8.82
CA TYR A 115 -22.96 -0.60 9.88
C TYR A 115 -23.47 0.66 10.59
N TYR A 116 -23.95 1.65 9.82
CA TYR A 116 -24.48 2.89 10.39
C TYR A 116 -25.85 2.68 11.06
N GLU A 117 -26.74 1.89 10.46
CA GLU A 117 -28.04 1.56 11.03
C GLU A 117 -27.91 0.85 12.39
N ASP A 118 -26.98 -0.09 12.53
CA ASP A 118 -26.72 -0.78 13.81
C ASP A 118 -26.16 0.17 14.87
N ALA A 119 -25.49 1.25 14.47
CA ALA A 119 -25.04 2.33 15.34
C ALA A 119 -26.14 3.39 15.60
N GLY A 120 -27.33 3.27 15.00
CA GLY A 120 -28.46 4.18 15.16
C GLY A 120 -28.55 5.32 14.15
N TYR A 121 -27.71 5.32 13.11
CA TYR A 121 -27.64 6.36 12.07
C TYR A 121 -28.32 5.89 10.77
N PHE A 122 -29.62 5.97 10.71
CA PHE A 122 -30.41 5.54 9.54
C PHE A 122 -30.24 6.50 8.37
N GLY A 123 -30.05 5.95 7.16
CA GLY A 123 -29.90 6.74 5.93
C GLY A 123 -28.55 7.48 5.80
N HIS A 124 -27.56 7.10 6.61
CA HIS A 124 -26.23 7.65 6.50
C HIS A 124 -25.57 7.27 5.17
N ILE A 125 -24.88 8.22 4.53
CA ILE A 125 -24.05 7.97 3.33
C ILE A 125 -22.97 6.94 3.68
N ASN A 126 -22.68 6.02 2.76
CA ASN A 126 -21.67 4.99 3.00
C ASN A 126 -20.85 4.68 1.73
N CYS A 127 -19.65 4.17 1.93
CA CYS A 127 -18.72 3.88 0.84
C CYS A 127 -19.21 2.79 -0.11
N SER A 128 -19.93 1.79 0.40
CA SER A 128 -20.44 0.71 -0.44
C SER A 128 -21.47 1.19 -1.45
N ASP A 129 -22.37 2.09 -1.06
CA ASP A 129 -23.35 2.68 -1.98
C ASP A 129 -22.66 3.63 -2.97
N ASN A 130 -21.68 4.43 -2.52
CA ASN A 130 -20.88 5.28 -3.39
C ASN A 130 -20.12 4.46 -4.45
N LEU A 131 -19.53 3.33 -4.06
CA LEU A 131 -18.87 2.41 -5.00
C LEU A 131 -19.86 1.76 -5.97
N ASN A 132 -21.07 1.40 -5.49
CA ASN A 132 -22.14 0.89 -6.35
C ASN A 132 -22.47 1.88 -7.47
N GLU A 133 -22.57 3.18 -7.15
CA GLU A 133 -22.90 4.22 -8.10
C GLU A 133 -21.83 4.37 -9.17
N VAL A 134 -20.55 4.49 -8.77
CA VAL A 134 -19.47 4.79 -9.72
C VAL A 134 -18.98 3.58 -10.51
N MET A 135 -19.23 2.35 -10.04
CA MET A 135 -18.81 1.12 -10.70
C MET A 135 -19.88 0.50 -11.60
N GLU A 136 -21.14 0.91 -11.48
CA GLU A 136 -22.27 0.42 -12.29
C GLU A 136 -22.01 0.58 -13.80
N LYS A 137 -21.43 1.70 -14.22
CA LYS A 137 -21.10 1.98 -15.63
C LYS A 137 -20.13 0.98 -16.29
N TYR A 138 -19.40 0.21 -15.48
CA TYR A 138 -18.52 -0.86 -15.94
C TYR A 138 -19.15 -2.26 -15.84
N GLY A 139 -20.44 -2.34 -15.54
CA GLY A 139 -21.18 -3.59 -15.42
C GLY A 139 -20.95 -4.36 -14.13
N VAL A 140 -20.32 -3.74 -13.13
CA VAL A 140 -20.13 -4.37 -11.81
C VAL A 140 -21.47 -4.40 -11.07
N GLN A 141 -21.82 -5.59 -10.56
CA GLN A 141 -23.08 -5.77 -9.81
C GLN A 141 -23.06 -5.02 -8.48
N LYS A 142 -24.22 -4.46 -8.11
CA LYS A 142 -24.39 -3.79 -6.82
C LYS A 142 -24.15 -4.75 -5.65
N LYS A 143 -23.39 -4.31 -4.67
CA LYS A 143 -23.04 -5.08 -3.48
C LYS A 143 -23.52 -4.37 -2.21
N LYS A 144 -23.93 -5.14 -1.20
CA LYS A 144 -24.24 -4.59 0.13
C LYS A 144 -22.99 -4.21 0.92
N GLY A 145 -21.86 -4.78 0.59
CA GLY A 145 -20.54 -4.49 1.15
C GLY A 145 -19.45 -4.82 0.14
N TRP A 146 -18.49 -3.95 0.03
CA TRP A 146 -17.39 -4.08 -0.92
C TRP A 146 -16.09 -4.52 -0.21
N HIS A 147 -15.41 -5.49 -0.80
CA HIS A 147 -14.03 -5.81 -0.44
C HIS A 147 -13.10 -4.73 -0.99
N ALA A 148 -12.65 -3.83 -0.11
CA ALA A 148 -11.80 -2.70 -0.47
C ALA A 148 -10.51 -2.70 0.35
N ILE A 149 -9.40 -2.19 -0.16
CA ILE A 149 -8.31 -1.78 0.71
C ILE A 149 -8.77 -0.49 1.39
N ASN A 150 -8.99 -0.55 2.70
CA ASN A 150 -9.37 0.63 3.47
C ASN A 150 -8.08 1.40 3.82
N LEU A 151 -7.68 2.28 2.91
CA LEU A 151 -6.44 3.05 3.02
C LEU A 151 -6.54 4.05 4.17
N PHE A 152 -5.42 4.22 4.87
CA PHE A 152 -5.28 5.14 6.00
C PHE A 152 -6.12 4.78 7.23
N PHE A 153 -6.83 3.65 7.19
CA PHE A 153 -7.63 3.16 8.30
C PHE A 153 -6.74 2.37 9.26
N ASN A 154 -6.66 2.82 10.52
CA ASN A 154 -5.82 2.21 11.52
C ASN A 154 -6.53 1.03 12.18
N THR A 155 -6.29 -0.17 11.67
CA THR A 155 -6.85 -1.42 12.20
C THR A 155 -5.75 -2.34 12.67
N SER A 156 -5.97 -2.98 13.80
CA SER A 156 -5.07 -4.00 14.36
C SER A 156 -5.85 -5.19 14.91
N ALA A 157 -5.19 -6.36 14.93
CA ALA A 157 -5.69 -7.52 15.65
C ALA A 157 -5.31 -7.39 17.12
N GLY A 158 -6.28 -7.26 17.98
CA GLY A 158 -6.11 -7.16 19.43
C GLY A 158 -6.10 -8.54 20.11
N GLY A 159 -5.88 -8.53 21.43
CA GLY A 159 -6.08 -9.70 22.27
C GLY A 159 -7.52 -10.20 22.19
N GLN A 160 -7.75 -11.47 22.49
CA GLN A 160 -9.08 -12.11 22.47
C GLN A 160 -9.77 -12.06 21.10
N ASN A 161 -9.00 -12.07 20.01
CA ASN A 161 -9.48 -12.05 18.63
C ASN A 161 -10.31 -10.82 18.24
N SER A 162 -10.12 -9.71 18.93
CA SER A 162 -10.78 -8.44 18.58
C SER A 162 -10.08 -7.78 17.39
N VAL A 163 -10.87 -7.18 16.50
CA VAL A 163 -10.38 -6.24 15.50
C VAL A 163 -10.59 -4.84 16.06
N LEU A 164 -9.47 -4.16 16.33
CA LEU A 164 -9.48 -2.84 16.92
C LEU A 164 -9.31 -1.79 15.83
N SER A 165 -10.07 -0.71 15.92
CA SER A 165 -9.93 0.47 15.08
C SER A 165 -9.58 1.67 15.94
N ASP A 166 -8.68 2.52 15.46
CA ASP A 166 -8.20 3.68 16.18
C ASP A 166 -7.98 4.86 15.20
N GLU A 167 -7.58 6.00 15.72
CA GLU A 167 -7.28 7.18 14.92
C GLU A 167 -6.21 6.89 13.87
N SER A 168 -6.42 7.37 12.65
CA SER A 168 -5.48 7.21 11.54
C SER A 168 -4.11 7.80 11.87
N TYR A 169 -3.04 7.12 11.45
CA TYR A 169 -1.67 7.64 11.52
C TYR A 169 -1.31 8.57 10.35
N ALA A 170 -2.19 8.72 9.37
CA ALA A 170 -1.92 9.56 8.22
C ALA A 170 -1.87 11.05 8.59
N ARG A 171 -0.88 11.73 8.04
CA ARG A 171 -0.67 13.18 8.16
C ARG A 171 -1.01 13.89 6.84
N PRO A 172 -1.21 15.21 6.85
CA PRO A 172 -1.46 15.95 5.62
C PRO A 172 -0.43 15.65 4.54
N GLY A 173 -0.91 15.26 3.34
CA GLY A 173 -0.07 14.92 2.19
C GLY A 173 0.50 13.50 2.20
N ASP A 174 0.15 12.66 3.15
CA ASP A 174 0.52 11.23 3.10
C ASP A 174 -0.21 10.52 1.96
N TYR A 175 0.42 9.47 1.43
CA TYR A 175 -0.08 8.76 0.25
C TYR A 175 0.38 7.30 0.16
N VAL A 176 -0.32 6.55 -0.68
CA VAL A 176 0.08 5.23 -1.16
C VAL A 176 0.20 5.28 -2.68
N ILE A 177 1.24 4.66 -3.25
CA ILE A 177 1.36 4.44 -4.70
C ILE A 177 1.28 2.95 -4.99
N PHE A 178 0.32 2.58 -5.83
CA PHE A 178 0.18 1.26 -6.42
C PHE A 178 0.77 1.23 -7.83
N ARG A 179 1.33 0.08 -8.22
CA ARG A 179 1.57 -0.28 -9.62
C ARG A 179 0.46 -1.22 -10.06
N ALA A 180 -0.16 -0.95 -11.19
CA ALA A 180 -1.10 -1.85 -11.85
C ALA A 180 -0.32 -3.03 -12.46
N LEU A 181 -0.74 -4.25 -12.19
CA LEU A 181 -0.13 -5.48 -12.71
C LEU A 181 -0.94 -6.10 -13.86
N LYS A 182 -2.07 -5.49 -14.17
CA LYS A 182 -2.97 -5.76 -15.31
C LYS A 182 -3.66 -4.48 -15.73
N ASP A 183 -4.38 -4.47 -16.82
CA ASP A 183 -5.35 -3.41 -17.13
C ASP A 183 -6.45 -3.45 -16.08
N LEU A 184 -6.66 -2.35 -15.36
CA LEU A 184 -7.55 -2.31 -14.20
C LEU A 184 -8.66 -1.28 -14.36
N THR A 185 -9.85 -1.66 -13.86
CA THR A 185 -10.96 -0.77 -13.56
C THR A 185 -11.02 -0.57 -12.06
N CYS A 186 -10.81 0.67 -11.60
CA CYS A 186 -10.64 1.03 -10.20
C CYS A 186 -11.76 1.91 -9.70
N GLY A 187 -12.05 1.81 -8.40
CA GLY A 187 -12.90 2.73 -7.66
C GLY A 187 -12.18 3.20 -6.38
N THR A 188 -12.35 4.48 -6.04
CA THR A 188 -11.77 5.08 -4.85
C THR A 188 -12.79 5.98 -4.18
N THR A 189 -12.89 5.91 -2.84
CA THR A 189 -13.83 6.72 -2.05
C THR A 189 -13.11 7.79 -1.23
N ALA A 190 -13.84 8.81 -0.82
CA ALA A 190 -13.53 9.62 0.36
C ALA A 190 -14.54 9.24 1.44
N CYS A 191 -14.13 8.40 2.40
CA CYS A 191 -15.00 7.76 3.37
C CYS A 191 -15.85 8.76 4.15
N PRO A 192 -17.18 8.56 4.27
CA PRO A 192 -18.09 9.49 4.91
C PRO A 192 -18.18 9.34 6.45
N SER A 193 -17.45 8.41 7.07
CA SER A 193 -17.59 8.15 8.50
C SER A 193 -17.24 9.40 9.33
N ASP A 194 -18.22 9.85 10.11
CA ASP A 194 -18.10 10.97 11.06
C ASP A 194 -18.57 10.55 12.47
N ILE A 195 -18.86 9.25 12.66
CA ILE A 195 -19.38 8.70 13.92
C ILE A 195 -18.28 8.11 14.82
N ASP A 196 -17.04 8.09 14.33
CA ASP A 196 -15.88 7.58 15.05
C ASP A 196 -14.60 8.36 14.69
N SER A 197 -13.47 7.94 15.26
CA SER A 197 -12.18 8.61 15.10
C SER A 197 -11.47 8.31 13.77
N CYS A 198 -11.94 7.40 12.93
CA CYS A 198 -11.23 6.92 11.75
C CYS A 198 -10.90 8.04 10.74
N ASN A 199 -11.82 9.01 10.58
CA ASN A 199 -11.64 10.23 9.78
C ASN A 199 -11.39 11.48 10.64
N GLY A 200 -11.00 11.33 11.91
CA GLY A 200 -10.88 12.45 12.83
C GLY A 200 -12.21 13.17 13.06
N TRP A 201 -13.33 12.45 13.03
CA TRP A 201 -14.71 12.96 13.23
C TRP A 201 -15.20 13.96 12.15
N ASN A 202 -14.41 14.18 11.10
CA ASN A 202 -14.74 15.16 10.06
C ASN A 202 -14.21 14.71 8.70
N PRO A 203 -15.03 14.10 7.84
CA PRO A 203 -14.65 13.68 6.51
C PRO A 203 -14.11 14.82 5.64
N THR A 204 -13.06 14.52 4.88
CA THR A 204 -12.40 15.44 3.95
C THR A 204 -12.21 14.81 2.57
N ASP A 205 -11.65 15.56 1.63
CA ASP A 205 -11.40 15.07 0.27
C ASP A 205 -10.24 14.07 0.23
N ILE A 206 -10.27 13.21 -0.79
CA ILE A 206 -9.15 12.37 -1.23
C ILE A 206 -8.70 12.85 -2.61
N PHE A 207 -7.40 12.81 -2.88
CA PHE A 207 -6.85 13.17 -4.16
C PHE A 207 -6.15 11.98 -4.82
N VAL A 208 -6.47 11.70 -6.08
CA VAL A 208 -5.90 10.58 -6.83
C VAL A 208 -5.14 11.10 -8.04
N ARG A 209 -3.93 10.57 -8.25
CA ARG A 209 -3.17 10.74 -9.49
C ARG A 209 -2.95 9.40 -10.16
N THR A 210 -3.02 9.37 -11.46
CA THR A 210 -2.53 8.27 -12.26
C THR A 210 -1.32 8.71 -13.07
N TYR A 211 -0.41 7.77 -13.33
CA TYR A 211 0.81 8.04 -14.09
C TYR A 211 1.04 6.92 -15.09
N ASP A 212 1.32 7.29 -16.34
CA ASP A 212 1.82 6.34 -17.34
C ASP A 212 3.19 5.81 -16.91
N LYS A 213 3.49 4.55 -17.18
CA LYS A 213 4.77 3.94 -16.85
C LYS A 213 5.92 4.61 -17.63
N LYS A 214 6.66 5.50 -16.97
CA LYS A 214 7.88 6.14 -17.50
C LYS A 214 9.15 5.63 -16.85
N LYS A 215 9.07 5.19 -15.59
CA LYS A 215 10.18 4.63 -14.80
C LYS A 215 9.67 3.68 -13.73
N GLU A 216 10.53 2.81 -13.27
CA GLU A 216 10.22 1.96 -12.12
C GLU A 216 10.53 2.67 -10.80
N PHE A 217 9.67 2.45 -9.81
CA PHE A 217 9.88 2.97 -8.47
C PHE A 217 10.61 1.96 -7.60
N THR A 218 11.62 2.42 -6.86
CA THR A 218 12.16 1.66 -5.72
C THR A 218 11.08 1.52 -4.65
N LYS A 219 10.86 0.31 -4.17
CA LYS A 219 9.91 0.06 -3.08
C LYS A 219 10.35 0.77 -1.81
N SER A 220 9.43 1.50 -1.19
CA SER A 220 9.71 2.32 -0.02
C SER A 220 8.47 2.40 0.87
N PHE A 221 8.54 1.79 2.06
CA PHE A 221 7.41 1.72 3.00
C PHE A 221 7.78 2.39 4.30
N ALA A 222 6.91 3.29 4.73
CA ALA A 222 7.00 3.89 6.05
C ALA A 222 6.40 2.97 7.10
N PHE A 223 6.87 3.13 8.32
CA PHE A 223 6.31 2.51 9.49
C PHE A 223 6.22 3.55 10.61
N ARG A 224 5.04 3.67 11.22
CA ARG A 224 4.79 4.53 12.38
C ARG A 224 4.23 3.72 13.52
N MET A 225 4.73 3.95 14.73
CA MET A 225 4.24 3.29 15.95
C MET A 225 3.09 4.04 16.60
N LYS A 226 3.00 5.35 16.35
CA LYS A 226 1.99 6.28 16.90
C LYS A 226 1.76 7.40 15.90
N THR A 227 0.61 8.07 16.00
CA THR A 227 0.24 9.22 15.17
C THR A 227 1.34 10.30 15.12
N ASP A 228 2.00 10.58 16.24
CA ASP A 228 3.02 11.64 16.35
C ASP A 228 4.45 11.17 16.06
N SER A 229 4.67 9.86 15.88
CA SER A 229 6.00 9.37 15.59
C SER A 229 6.46 9.79 14.21
N GLU A 230 7.76 10.08 14.08
CA GLU A 230 8.37 10.21 12.78
C GLU A 230 8.29 8.89 12.01
N LYS A 231 8.00 8.98 10.70
CA LYS A 231 7.96 7.79 9.85
C LYS A 231 9.36 7.21 9.66
N LYS A 232 9.52 5.96 10.02
CA LYS A 232 10.72 5.18 9.68
C LYS A 232 10.55 4.60 8.29
N LEU A 233 11.30 5.12 7.32
CA LEU A 233 11.24 4.65 5.95
C LEU A 233 12.16 3.45 5.75
N THR A 234 11.60 2.33 5.26
CA THR A 234 12.33 1.15 4.81
C THR A 234 12.17 0.96 3.31
N ARG A 235 13.21 0.46 2.64
CA ARG A 235 13.22 0.32 1.18
C ARG A 235 13.95 -0.94 0.74
N ASN A 236 13.71 -1.35 -0.50
CA ASN A 236 14.46 -2.43 -1.12
C ASN A 236 15.85 -1.96 -1.60
N THR A 237 16.75 -2.92 -1.79
CA THR A 237 18.03 -2.69 -2.48
C THR A 237 17.88 -2.88 -3.98
N GLY A 238 18.91 -2.51 -4.76
CA GLY A 238 18.96 -2.81 -6.20
C GLY A 238 18.97 -4.30 -6.55
N PHE A 239 19.23 -5.18 -5.56
CA PHE A 239 19.24 -6.63 -5.74
C PHE A 239 17.92 -7.31 -5.37
N TYR A 240 16.98 -6.59 -4.81
CA TYR A 240 15.72 -7.12 -4.27
C TYR A 240 14.95 -8.00 -5.27
N GLU A 241 14.86 -7.59 -6.54
CA GLU A 241 14.17 -8.34 -7.59
C GLU A 241 14.76 -9.75 -7.82
N ARG A 242 16.00 -9.95 -7.46
CA ARG A 242 16.66 -11.26 -7.52
C ARG A 242 16.56 -12.01 -6.20
N THR A 243 16.85 -11.35 -5.10
CA THR A 243 16.90 -11.98 -3.78
C THR A 243 15.51 -12.41 -3.31
N SER A 244 14.45 -11.65 -3.61
CA SER A 244 13.06 -11.97 -3.26
C SER A 244 12.51 -13.24 -3.95
N LYS A 245 13.12 -13.68 -5.04
CA LYS A 245 12.80 -14.96 -5.69
C LYS A 245 13.42 -16.18 -4.98
N LEU A 246 14.41 -15.94 -4.12
CA LEU A 246 15.18 -16.98 -3.46
C LEU A 246 14.82 -17.16 -1.99
N THR A 247 14.28 -16.12 -1.36
CA THR A 247 13.84 -16.14 0.03
C THR A 247 12.72 -15.13 0.29
N ARG A 248 11.94 -15.38 1.34
CA ARG A 248 11.02 -14.39 1.94
C ARG A 248 11.49 -13.92 3.31
N ASN A 249 12.60 -14.45 3.81
CA ASN A 249 13.16 -14.09 5.10
C ASN A 249 14.10 -12.87 4.94
N PHE A 250 13.60 -11.70 5.28
CA PHE A 250 14.31 -10.43 5.19
C PHE A 250 14.42 -9.76 6.56
N ILE A 251 15.49 -9.03 6.77
CA ILE A 251 15.70 -8.18 7.95
C ILE A 251 15.88 -6.71 7.55
N ASP A 252 15.47 -5.81 8.43
CA ASP A 252 15.79 -4.38 8.31
C ASP A 252 17.26 -4.14 8.71
N ALA A 253 18.05 -3.69 7.76
CA ALA A 253 19.43 -3.29 7.97
C ALA A 253 19.59 -1.81 7.55
N ARG A 254 19.53 -0.91 8.53
CA ARG A 254 19.69 0.55 8.34
C ARG A 254 18.68 1.15 7.35
N GLY A 255 17.44 0.69 7.40
CA GLY A 255 16.36 1.13 6.53
C GLY A 255 16.33 0.45 5.16
N PHE A 256 17.10 -0.63 4.97
CA PHE A 256 17.03 -1.50 3.79
C PHE A 256 16.65 -2.92 4.19
N TRP A 257 15.81 -3.55 3.39
CA TRP A 257 15.48 -4.96 3.53
C TRP A 257 16.54 -5.82 2.85
N LEU A 258 17.30 -6.57 3.64
CA LEU A 258 18.30 -7.54 3.20
C LEU A 258 17.85 -8.95 3.47
N PRO A 259 18.18 -9.96 2.62
CA PRO A 259 17.97 -11.35 2.95
C PRO A 259 18.67 -11.72 4.26
N ASN A 260 17.94 -12.36 5.17
CA ASN A 260 18.51 -12.91 6.39
C ASN A 260 19.15 -14.29 6.15
N ASP A 261 18.48 -15.09 5.35
CA ASP A 261 18.95 -16.38 4.82
C ASP A 261 18.20 -16.75 3.54
N TYR A 262 18.69 -17.73 2.81
CA TYR A 262 18.07 -18.25 1.60
C TYR A 262 17.40 -19.61 1.86
N THR A 263 16.07 -19.67 1.67
CA THR A 263 15.19 -20.77 2.04
C THR A 263 15.68 -22.17 1.62
N LYS A 264 16.31 -22.30 0.42
CA LYS A 264 16.79 -23.60 -0.09
C LYS A 264 18.12 -24.05 0.53
N HIS A 265 18.90 -23.14 1.07
CA HIS A 265 20.25 -23.42 1.58
C HIS A 265 20.26 -23.49 3.10
N GLY A 266 19.63 -22.55 3.75
CA GLY A 266 19.63 -22.41 5.20
C GLY A 266 20.98 -21.94 5.76
N VAL A 267 20.95 -21.45 6.97
CA VAL A 267 22.06 -20.73 7.63
C VAL A 267 23.35 -21.56 7.69
N ILE A 268 23.26 -22.88 7.94
CA ILE A 268 24.46 -23.73 8.08
C ILE A 268 25.19 -23.89 6.74
N ASN A 269 24.48 -24.13 5.65
CA ASN A 269 25.10 -24.27 4.33
C ASN A 269 25.68 -22.94 3.84
N GLU A 270 25.02 -21.82 4.14
CA GLU A 270 25.52 -20.49 3.82
C GLU A 270 26.81 -20.18 4.61
N TYR A 271 26.83 -20.50 5.90
CA TYR A 271 28.04 -20.41 6.73
C TYR A 271 29.18 -21.25 6.18
N THR A 272 28.92 -22.51 5.84
CA THR A 272 29.92 -23.41 5.28
C THR A 272 30.44 -22.89 3.93
N ALA A 273 29.54 -22.37 3.07
CA ALA A 273 29.94 -21.75 1.81
C ALA A 273 30.85 -20.53 2.02
N CYS A 274 30.57 -19.73 3.04
CA CYS A 274 31.40 -18.57 3.40
C CYS A 274 32.80 -18.99 3.87
N ARG A 275 32.92 -20.13 4.57
CA ARG A 275 34.21 -20.63 5.12
C ARG A 275 35.04 -21.39 4.10
N GLU A 276 34.40 -22.14 3.23
CA GLU A 276 35.06 -23.15 2.38
C GLU A 276 34.94 -22.89 0.88
N LYS A 277 34.08 -21.93 0.48
CA LYS A 277 33.79 -21.62 -0.93
C LYS A 277 33.80 -20.12 -1.16
N ALA A 278 32.84 -19.62 -1.95
CA ALA A 278 32.63 -18.20 -2.20
C ALA A 278 31.17 -17.83 -1.96
N VAL A 279 30.94 -16.60 -1.50
CA VAL A 279 29.61 -16.00 -1.29
C VAL A 279 29.53 -14.62 -1.93
N VAL A 280 28.30 -14.20 -2.25
CA VAL A 280 27.98 -12.84 -2.65
C VAL A 280 27.12 -12.23 -1.56
N ILE A 281 27.51 -11.04 -1.09
CA ILE A 281 26.81 -10.34 0.00
C ILE A 281 26.32 -9.01 -0.52
N ASP A 282 25.03 -8.69 -0.26
CA ASP A 282 24.44 -7.37 -0.52
C ASP A 282 24.86 -6.39 0.58
N LEU A 283 25.75 -5.45 0.24
CA LEU A 283 26.24 -4.41 1.13
C LEU A 283 25.57 -3.05 0.87
N SER A 284 24.40 -3.01 0.21
CA SER A 284 23.71 -1.76 -0.15
C SER A 284 23.35 -0.89 1.06
N SER A 285 23.14 -1.50 2.24
CA SER A 285 22.82 -0.78 3.49
C SER A 285 24.02 -0.07 4.14
N LEU A 286 25.23 -0.37 3.72
CA LEU A 286 26.44 0.30 4.22
C LEU A 286 26.56 1.69 3.60
N ARG A 287 27.01 2.66 4.41
CA ARG A 287 27.34 4.00 3.91
C ARG A 287 28.62 3.92 3.06
N LYS A 288 28.63 4.70 1.99
CA LYS A 288 29.80 4.89 1.13
C LYS A 288 30.32 6.31 1.41
N PHE A 289 31.61 6.42 1.60
CA PHE A 289 32.30 7.69 1.78
C PHE A 289 33.28 7.84 0.63
N GLU A 290 33.28 8.99 0.00
CA GLU A 290 34.29 9.38 -0.97
C GLU A 290 35.16 10.44 -0.33
N ILE A 291 36.47 10.21 -0.31
CA ILE A 291 37.47 11.16 0.23
C ILE A 291 38.30 11.62 -0.94
N ILE A 292 38.24 12.91 -1.25
CA ILE A 292 38.85 13.52 -2.41
C ILE A 292 39.79 14.64 -1.93
N GLY A 293 40.97 14.70 -2.52
CA GLY A 293 41.95 15.75 -2.28
C GLY A 293 43.38 15.25 -2.46
N PRO A 294 44.36 16.15 -2.55
CA PRO A 294 45.76 15.76 -2.73
C PRO A 294 46.29 14.87 -1.59
N ASP A 295 45.75 15.05 -0.36
CA ASP A 295 46.19 14.34 0.85
C ASP A 295 45.24 13.23 1.28
N ALA A 296 44.29 12.83 0.41
CA ALA A 296 43.24 11.84 0.74
C ALA A 296 43.82 10.48 1.12
N GLU A 297 44.86 10.02 0.40
CA GLU A 297 45.56 8.76 0.67
C GLU A 297 46.31 8.82 2.01
N GLU A 298 47.01 9.92 2.27
CA GLU A 298 47.75 10.12 3.52
C GLU A 298 46.82 10.13 4.72
N LEU A 299 45.68 10.85 4.63
CA LEU A 299 44.65 10.86 5.65
C LEU A 299 44.10 9.47 5.98
N MET A 300 43.91 8.62 4.95
CA MET A 300 43.35 7.27 5.16
C MET A 300 44.40 6.29 5.70
N ASN A 301 45.68 6.56 5.60
CA ASN A 301 46.77 5.74 6.12
C ASN A 301 47.24 6.16 7.53
N TYR A 302 46.76 7.29 8.03
CA TYR A 302 47.05 7.80 9.38
C TYR A 302 46.22 7.08 10.42
#